data_b3550a6b96cd786a02f891b75ec51d89
#
_entry.id   b3550a6b96cd786a02f891b75ec51d89
#
_cell.length_a   1.000
_cell.length_b   1.000
_cell.length_c   1.000
_cell.angle_alpha   90.00
_cell.angle_beta   90.00
_cell.angle_gamma   90.00
#
_symmetry.space_group_name_H-M   'P 1'
#
loop_
_entity.id
_entity.type
_entity.pdbx_description
1 polymer ?
#
loop_
_entity_poly.entity_id
_entity_poly.type
_entity_poly.pdbx_seq_one_letter_code
_entity_poly.pdbx_strand_id
1 'polypeptide(L)'
;MKQQQVYNLKEFAAKYQLKDIFGAYAAHIHTDVLTGSVLRDMASERTLFYKVLLVKSGSVKFEVVLGSESAEDEEHQLTTSDLLVVSPKHVYKFTEISEDFEAECVFVDEEISNDLVYHLSDDKLKAALDIFHMIRDIVRHQHIYKVEMIQSMVNVLKLLVSELPYDSLMSTRDLRHKKNVYEIFLHLLYRNFKSERQIRFYADKLNVSSAYLSRMVKEISGTTVNDHITSLLYKEICNQLKQSDMTMGEIADYLHFNDQSALTNFFKTRAGMTPLAYRNQYN
;
A
#
# COMPACT_ATOMS: atom_id res chain seq x y z
N MET A 1 22.73 -12.66 -18.57
CA MET A 1 21.68 -12.77 -17.53
C MET A 1 20.38 -13.17 -18.21
N LYS A 2 19.78 -14.31 -17.86
CA LYS A 2 18.46 -14.66 -18.38
C LYS A 2 17.47 -13.63 -17.81
N GLN A 3 16.72 -12.92 -18.66
CA GLN A 3 15.60 -12.08 -18.21
C GLN A 3 14.65 -12.97 -17.41
N GLN A 4 14.50 -12.71 -16.13
CA GLN A 4 13.57 -13.43 -15.27
C GLN A 4 12.14 -13.08 -15.73
N GLN A 5 11.35 -14.08 -16.09
CA GLN A 5 9.99 -13.89 -16.55
C GLN A 5 9.14 -13.23 -15.47
N VAL A 6 8.30 -12.27 -15.86
CA VAL A 6 7.36 -11.59 -14.97
C VAL A 6 5.96 -12.06 -15.33
N TYR A 7 5.20 -12.52 -14.35
CA TYR A 7 3.88 -13.12 -14.55
C TYR A 7 2.76 -12.16 -14.17
N ASN A 8 1.75 -12.02 -15.03
CA ASN A 8 0.44 -11.53 -14.60
C ASN A 8 -0.34 -12.65 -13.88
N LEU A 9 -1.47 -12.33 -13.25
CA LEU A 9 -2.22 -13.29 -12.44
C LEU A 9 -2.74 -14.47 -13.25
N LYS A 10 -3.17 -14.27 -14.50
CA LYS A 10 -3.65 -15.36 -15.37
C LYS A 10 -2.54 -16.33 -15.75
N GLU A 11 -1.39 -15.82 -16.15
CA GLU A 11 -0.23 -16.63 -16.51
C GLU A 11 0.30 -17.42 -15.30
N PHE A 12 0.37 -16.76 -14.13
CA PHE A 12 0.77 -17.39 -12.88
C PHE A 12 -0.21 -18.51 -12.49
N ALA A 13 -1.51 -18.24 -12.53
CA ALA A 13 -2.53 -19.22 -12.20
C ALA A 13 -2.51 -20.41 -13.17
N ALA A 14 -2.28 -20.19 -14.46
CA ALA A 14 -2.14 -21.25 -15.45
C ALA A 14 -0.90 -22.13 -15.18
N LYS A 15 0.25 -21.50 -14.85
CA LYS A 15 1.49 -22.20 -14.51
C LYS A 15 1.33 -23.13 -13.31
N TYR A 16 0.68 -22.66 -12.25
CA TYR A 16 0.49 -23.39 -11.00
C TYR A 16 -0.87 -24.10 -10.89
N GLN A 17 -1.66 -24.11 -11.96
CA GLN A 17 -2.96 -24.79 -12.07
C GLN A 17 -3.94 -24.38 -10.94
N LEU A 18 -3.96 -23.10 -10.60
CA LEU A 18 -4.85 -22.57 -9.56
C LEU A 18 -6.31 -22.72 -10.00
N LYS A 19 -7.15 -23.25 -9.11
CA LYS A 19 -8.58 -23.49 -9.39
C LYS A 19 -9.46 -22.29 -9.04
N ASP A 20 -9.15 -21.65 -7.93
CA ASP A 20 -9.91 -20.51 -7.41
C ASP A 20 -9.34 -19.22 -7.97
N ILE A 21 -9.69 -18.90 -9.20
CA ILE A 21 -9.26 -17.68 -9.90
C ILE A 21 -10.43 -17.00 -10.62
N PHE A 22 -10.43 -15.69 -10.61
CA PHE A 22 -11.33 -14.85 -11.41
C PHE A 22 -10.54 -13.85 -12.24
N GLY A 23 -10.29 -14.20 -13.48
CA GLY A 23 -9.63 -13.34 -14.46
C GLY A 23 -8.26 -12.83 -14.01
N ALA A 24 -8.09 -11.50 -14.03
CA ALA A 24 -6.90 -10.82 -13.51
C ALA A 24 -7.15 -10.18 -12.13
N TYR A 25 -8.37 -10.31 -11.57
CA TYR A 25 -8.77 -9.55 -10.38
C TYR A 25 -8.34 -10.20 -9.08
N ALA A 26 -8.57 -11.51 -8.93
CA ALA A 26 -8.21 -12.20 -7.70
C ALA A 26 -8.03 -13.70 -7.92
N ALA A 27 -7.19 -14.31 -7.09
CA ALA A 27 -7.13 -15.77 -6.88
C ALA A 27 -6.94 -16.07 -5.40
N HIS A 28 -7.40 -17.26 -4.98
CA HIS A 28 -7.24 -17.79 -3.64
C HIS A 28 -6.62 -19.17 -3.69
N ILE A 29 -5.76 -19.49 -2.73
CA ILE A 29 -5.17 -20.81 -2.59
C ILE A 29 -4.98 -21.16 -1.11
N HIS A 30 -5.19 -22.42 -0.78
CA HIS A 30 -4.83 -23.01 0.51
C HIS A 30 -3.60 -23.92 0.31
N THR A 31 -2.62 -23.81 1.19
CA THR A 31 -1.31 -24.46 0.99
C THR A 31 -1.33 -25.97 1.23
N ASP A 32 -2.37 -26.52 1.83
CA ASP A 32 -2.57 -27.98 1.99
C ASP A 32 -2.62 -28.74 0.66
N VAL A 33 -2.96 -28.05 -0.43
CA VAL A 33 -3.00 -28.61 -1.80
C VAL A 33 -1.67 -28.47 -2.55
N LEU A 34 -0.66 -27.84 -1.93
CA LEU A 34 0.64 -27.57 -2.54
C LEU A 34 1.77 -28.30 -1.82
N THR A 35 2.72 -28.81 -2.59
CA THR A 35 3.97 -29.30 -2.03
C THR A 35 4.89 -28.14 -1.63
N GLY A 36 5.79 -28.38 -0.67
CA GLY A 36 6.75 -27.36 -0.24
C GLY A 36 7.66 -26.86 -1.38
N SER A 37 7.93 -27.67 -2.40
CA SER A 37 8.67 -27.25 -3.60
C SER A 37 7.88 -26.25 -4.43
N VAL A 38 6.60 -26.50 -4.65
CA VAL A 38 5.71 -25.59 -5.40
C VAL A 38 5.57 -24.25 -4.66
N LEU A 39 5.45 -24.28 -3.34
CA LEU A 39 5.40 -23.06 -2.53
C LEU A 39 6.67 -22.21 -2.66
N ARG A 40 7.86 -22.86 -2.65
CA ARG A 40 9.14 -22.16 -2.87
C ARG A 40 9.21 -21.55 -4.27
N ASP A 41 8.78 -22.26 -5.29
CA ASP A 41 8.76 -21.75 -6.66
C ASP A 41 7.81 -20.55 -6.79
N MET A 42 6.59 -20.66 -6.26
CA MET A 42 5.60 -19.57 -6.29
C MET A 42 6.08 -18.30 -5.55
N ALA A 43 6.75 -18.45 -4.42
CA ALA A 43 7.31 -17.34 -3.65
C ALA A 43 8.38 -16.59 -4.45
N SER A 44 9.25 -17.34 -5.17
CA SER A 44 10.39 -16.81 -5.92
C SER A 44 10.04 -16.18 -7.27
N GLU A 45 8.79 -16.24 -7.71
CA GLU A 45 8.38 -15.66 -8.99
C GLU A 45 8.16 -14.13 -8.92
N ARG A 46 8.62 -13.44 -9.94
CA ARG A 46 8.26 -12.04 -10.18
C ARG A 46 6.84 -11.94 -10.72
N THR A 47 6.03 -11.11 -10.09
CA THR A 47 4.62 -10.97 -10.44
C THR A 47 4.23 -9.50 -10.63
N LEU A 48 3.15 -9.25 -11.37
CA LEU A 48 2.52 -7.94 -11.53
C LEU A 48 1.38 -7.68 -10.55
N PHE A 49 1.17 -8.56 -9.57
CA PHE A 49 0.09 -8.54 -8.60
C PHE A 49 0.63 -8.72 -7.18
N TYR A 50 -0.17 -8.36 -6.20
CA TYR A 50 0.13 -8.54 -4.78
C TYR A 50 -0.16 -9.97 -4.34
N LYS A 51 0.72 -10.51 -3.50
CA LYS A 51 0.54 -11.79 -2.82
C LYS A 51 0.36 -11.52 -1.33
N VAL A 52 -0.74 -11.98 -0.76
CA VAL A 52 -1.01 -11.87 0.68
C VAL A 52 -1.09 -13.27 1.24
N LEU A 53 -0.19 -13.59 2.16
CA LEU A 53 -0.08 -14.91 2.80
C LEU A 53 -0.37 -14.78 4.28
N LEU A 54 -1.28 -15.61 4.78
CA LEU A 54 -1.67 -15.70 6.18
C LEU A 54 -1.31 -17.07 6.72
N VAL A 55 -0.39 -17.14 7.71
CA VAL A 55 0.05 -18.39 8.33
C VAL A 55 -0.97 -18.86 9.36
N LYS A 56 -1.49 -20.08 9.18
CA LYS A 56 -2.48 -20.73 10.07
C LYS A 56 -1.82 -21.65 11.10
N SER A 57 -0.79 -22.39 10.68
CA SER A 57 0.01 -23.25 11.54
C SER A 57 1.44 -23.39 11.01
N GLY A 58 2.33 -23.86 11.87
CA GLY A 58 3.72 -24.08 11.52
C GLY A 58 4.52 -22.79 11.33
N SER A 59 5.61 -22.90 10.58
CA SER A 59 6.51 -21.78 10.30
C SER A 59 7.18 -21.89 8.94
N VAL A 60 7.61 -20.75 8.40
CA VAL A 60 8.43 -20.67 7.19
C VAL A 60 9.51 -19.62 7.36
N LYS A 61 10.75 -19.98 7.02
CA LYS A 61 11.85 -19.04 6.91
C LYS A 61 12.00 -18.57 5.46
N PHE A 62 12.42 -17.33 5.29
CA PHE A 62 12.59 -16.76 3.96
C PHE A 62 13.63 -15.65 3.94
N GLU A 63 14.18 -15.43 2.76
CA GLU A 63 15.09 -14.35 2.41
C GLU A 63 14.38 -13.39 1.45
N VAL A 64 14.66 -12.09 1.56
CA VAL A 64 14.18 -11.09 0.61
C VAL A 64 15.19 -10.94 -0.50
N VAL A 65 14.81 -11.27 -1.72
CA VAL A 65 15.67 -11.10 -2.90
C VAL A 65 15.37 -9.74 -3.54
N LEU A 66 16.20 -8.75 -3.21
CA LEU A 66 16.12 -7.44 -3.83
C LEU A 66 16.83 -7.43 -5.19
N GLY A 67 16.28 -6.73 -6.15
CA GLY A 67 16.84 -6.60 -7.50
C GLY A 67 18.09 -5.73 -7.62
N SER A 68 18.81 -5.38 -6.53
CA SER A 68 20.08 -4.63 -6.55
C SER A 68 20.95 -4.98 -5.33
N GLU A 69 22.13 -5.25 -5.59
CA GLU A 69 23.46 -5.46 -5.00
C GLU A 69 23.76 -5.18 -3.50
N SER A 70 22.82 -4.98 -2.61
CA SER A 70 23.13 -4.72 -1.18
C SER A 70 22.02 -5.10 -0.20
N ALA A 71 21.42 -6.28 -0.34
CA ALA A 71 20.67 -6.86 0.77
C ALA A 71 21.65 -7.75 1.56
N GLU A 72 21.89 -7.43 2.81
CA GLU A 72 22.42 -8.41 3.76
C GLU A 72 21.44 -9.59 3.74
N ASP A 73 21.96 -10.82 3.68
CA ASP A 73 21.21 -12.08 3.73
C ASP A 73 20.58 -12.23 5.13
N GLU A 74 19.57 -11.40 5.45
CA GLU A 74 18.85 -11.49 6.71
C GLU A 74 17.71 -12.50 6.54
N GLU A 75 17.85 -13.65 7.19
CA GLU A 75 16.80 -14.67 7.21
C GLU A 75 15.67 -14.21 8.13
N HIS A 76 14.47 -14.19 7.61
CA HIS A 76 13.24 -13.85 8.34
C HIS A 76 12.40 -15.11 8.57
N GLN A 77 11.56 -15.09 9.61
CA GLN A 77 10.66 -16.19 9.91
C GLN A 77 9.22 -15.69 10.08
N LEU A 78 8.29 -16.43 9.48
CA LEU A 78 6.86 -16.30 9.75
C LEU A 78 6.41 -17.49 10.58
N THR A 79 5.48 -17.23 11.49
CA THR A 79 4.87 -18.22 12.38
C THR A 79 3.35 -18.06 12.35
N THR A 80 2.64 -18.90 13.08
CA THR A 80 1.17 -18.83 13.21
C THR A 80 0.70 -17.42 13.54
N SER A 81 -0.35 -16.97 12.87
CA SER A 81 -0.95 -15.63 12.95
C SER A 81 -0.16 -14.52 12.27
N ASP A 82 0.91 -14.83 11.56
CA ASP A 82 1.63 -13.83 10.77
C ASP A 82 0.99 -13.66 9.39
N LEU A 83 0.82 -12.40 8.99
CA LEU A 83 0.37 -11.97 7.67
C LEU A 83 1.54 -11.34 6.93
N LEU A 84 1.90 -11.90 5.77
CA LEU A 84 2.90 -11.34 4.86
C LEU A 84 2.21 -10.70 3.65
N VAL A 85 2.52 -9.45 3.37
CA VAL A 85 2.10 -8.76 2.14
C VAL A 85 3.32 -8.57 1.24
N VAL A 86 3.25 -9.09 0.03
CA VAL A 86 4.33 -9.03 -0.99
C VAL A 86 3.88 -8.20 -2.17
N SER A 87 4.56 -7.10 -2.45
CA SER A 87 4.29 -6.25 -3.61
C SER A 87 4.86 -6.84 -4.91
N PRO A 88 4.40 -6.38 -6.09
CA PRO A 88 4.92 -6.84 -7.38
C PRO A 88 6.42 -6.60 -7.58
N LYS A 89 7.03 -5.72 -6.80
CA LYS A 89 8.45 -5.33 -6.96
C LYS A 89 9.43 -6.28 -6.29
N HIS A 90 8.94 -7.14 -5.37
CA HIS A 90 9.78 -7.96 -4.51
C HIS A 90 9.62 -9.45 -4.77
N VAL A 91 10.70 -10.18 -4.54
CA VAL A 91 10.78 -11.63 -4.66
C VAL A 91 11.27 -12.18 -3.34
N TYR A 92 10.63 -13.23 -2.86
CA TYR A 92 10.98 -13.92 -1.62
C TYR A 92 11.38 -15.34 -1.93
N LYS A 93 12.37 -15.85 -1.22
CA LYS A 93 12.83 -17.22 -1.33
C LYS A 93 12.59 -17.92 -0.01
N PHE A 94 11.68 -18.89 0.00
CA PHE A 94 11.47 -19.75 1.17
C PHE A 94 12.62 -20.74 1.31
N THR A 95 13.35 -20.65 2.44
CA THR A 95 14.53 -21.47 2.73
C THR A 95 14.14 -22.72 3.51
N GLU A 96 13.30 -22.59 4.52
CA GLU A 96 12.84 -23.68 5.38
C GLU A 96 11.34 -23.59 5.59
N ILE A 97 10.63 -24.71 5.46
CA ILE A 97 9.17 -24.82 5.67
C ILE A 97 8.97 -25.96 6.64
N SER A 98 8.27 -25.74 7.77
CA SER A 98 7.97 -26.78 8.74
C SER A 98 6.96 -27.79 8.16
N GLU A 99 6.94 -29.02 8.69
CA GLU A 99 6.06 -30.09 8.20
C GLU A 99 4.57 -29.79 8.41
N ASP A 100 4.25 -29.03 9.46
CA ASP A 100 2.89 -28.61 9.83
C ASP A 100 2.51 -27.25 9.26
N PHE A 101 3.28 -26.72 8.28
CA PHE A 101 3.01 -25.42 7.70
C PHE A 101 1.72 -25.41 6.88
N GLU A 102 0.77 -24.61 7.35
CA GLU A 102 -0.45 -24.29 6.63
C GLU A 102 -0.62 -22.77 6.52
N ALA A 103 -0.97 -22.31 5.34
CA ALA A 103 -1.27 -20.90 5.09
C ALA A 103 -2.40 -20.76 4.06
N GLU A 104 -3.04 -19.63 4.07
CA GLU A 104 -3.93 -19.18 3.00
C GLU A 104 -3.31 -18.02 2.27
N CYS A 105 -3.45 -18.01 0.94
CA CYS A 105 -2.93 -16.96 0.10
C CYS A 105 -4.05 -16.35 -0.74
N VAL A 106 -4.05 -15.02 -0.82
CA VAL A 106 -4.89 -14.26 -1.75
C VAL A 106 -3.96 -13.46 -2.66
N PHE A 107 -4.20 -13.58 -3.96
CA PHE A 107 -3.49 -12.82 -5.00
C PHE A 107 -4.44 -11.80 -5.59
N VAL A 108 -4.03 -10.54 -5.64
CA VAL A 108 -4.88 -9.44 -6.10
C VAL A 108 -4.08 -8.45 -6.95
N ASP A 109 -4.72 -7.89 -7.98
CA ASP A 109 -4.12 -6.90 -8.88
C ASP A 109 -4.28 -5.45 -8.38
N GLU A 110 -4.70 -5.27 -7.15
CA GLU A 110 -4.84 -3.95 -6.52
C GLU A 110 -3.78 -3.74 -5.44
N GLU A 111 -3.34 -2.49 -5.31
CA GLU A 111 -2.36 -2.11 -4.29
C GLU A 111 -2.94 -2.28 -2.88
N ILE A 112 -2.27 -3.09 -2.04
CA ILE A 112 -2.67 -3.31 -0.64
C ILE A 112 -1.83 -2.47 0.29
N SER A 113 -0.52 -2.70 0.33
CA SER A 113 0.44 -1.96 1.15
C SER A 113 1.86 -2.19 0.64
N ASN A 114 2.85 -1.59 1.28
CA ASN A 114 4.25 -1.98 1.08
C ASN A 114 4.51 -3.38 1.67
N ASP A 115 5.62 -4.01 1.27
CA ASP A 115 6.04 -5.33 1.77
C ASP A 115 6.27 -5.31 3.28
N LEU A 116 5.44 -6.03 4.01
CA LEU A 116 5.42 -6.00 5.46
C LEU A 116 4.98 -7.34 6.04
N VAL A 117 5.50 -7.65 7.23
CA VAL A 117 5.00 -8.73 8.09
C VAL A 117 4.23 -8.12 9.25
N TYR A 118 3.07 -8.67 9.51
CA TYR A 118 2.20 -8.27 10.60
C TYR A 118 1.90 -9.48 11.47
N HIS A 119 2.09 -9.35 12.79
CA HIS A 119 1.57 -10.34 13.72
C HIS A 119 0.14 -9.95 14.14
N LEU A 120 -0.81 -10.83 13.88
CA LEU A 120 -2.23 -10.58 14.11
C LEU A 120 -2.65 -11.05 15.50
N SER A 121 -3.44 -10.23 16.20
CA SER A 121 -4.22 -10.70 17.34
C SER A 121 -5.34 -11.65 16.86
N ASP A 122 -5.88 -12.47 17.78
CA ASP A 122 -6.93 -13.46 17.46
C ASP A 122 -8.13 -12.84 16.71
N ASP A 123 -8.59 -11.65 17.13
CA ASP A 123 -9.69 -10.95 16.47
C ASP A 123 -9.32 -10.51 15.05
N LYS A 124 -8.11 -10.01 14.85
CA LYS A 124 -7.62 -9.57 13.53
C LYS A 124 -7.32 -10.77 12.61
N LEU A 125 -6.80 -11.87 13.17
CA LEU A 125 -6.62 -13.14 12.44
C LEU A 125 -7.96 -13.65 11.92
N LYS A 126 -8.97 -13.69 12.77
CA LYS A 126 -10.32 -14.08 12.37
C LYS A 126 -10.86 -13.18 11.27
N ALA A 127 -10.77 -11.86 11.43
CA ALA A 127 -11.22 -10.91 10.42
C ALA A 127 -10.50 -11.10 9.07
N ALA A 128 -9.18 -11.34 9.07
CA ALA A 128 -8.41 -11.61 7.86
C ALA A 128 -8.85 -12.91 7.19
N LEU A 129 -9.05 -13.98 7.95
CA LEU A 129 -9.55 -15.27 7.44
C LEU A 129 -10.95 -15.13 6.84
N ASP A 130 -11.85 -14.41 7.50
CA ASP A 130 -13.21 -14.17 6.99
C ASP A 130 -13.17 -13.42 5.64
N ILE A 131 -12.27 -12.45 5.48
CA ILE A 131 -12.07 -11.73 4.20
C ILE A 131 -11.53 -12.70 3.13
N PHE A 132 -10.54 -13.53 3.44
CA PHE A 132 -9.96 -14.50 2.50
C PHE A 132 -11.00 -15.52 2.04
N HIS A 133 -11.79 -16.06 2.97
CA HIS A 133 -12.86 -16.98 2.67
C HIS A 133 -13.96 -16.31 1.82
N MET A 134 -14.29 -15.05 2.09
CA MET A 134 -15.26 -14.32 1.27
C MET A 134 -14.75 -14.09 -0.15
N ILE A 135 -13.47 -13.70 -0.32
CA ILE A 135 -12.86 -13.59 -1.66
C ILE A 135 -12.92 -14.94 -2.38
N ARG A 136 -12.54 -16.06 -1.71
CA ARG A 136 -12.63 -17.42 -2.25
C ARG A 136 -14.04 -17.75 -2.73
N ASP A 137 -15.03 -17.48 -1.88
CA ASP A 137 -16.43 -17.83 -2.16
C ASP A 137 -16.98 -16.99 -3.33
N ILE A 138 -16.66 -15.69 -3.40
CA ILE A 138 -16.97 -14.84 -4.55
C ILE A 138 -16.30 -15.36 -5.82
N VAL A 139 -15.04 -15.80 -5.74
CA VAL A 139 -14.31 -16.35 -6.90
C VAL A 139 -14.96 -17.64 -7.41
N ARG A 140 -15.41 -18.53 -6.51
CA ARG A 140 -16.01 -19.83 -6.84
C ARG A 140 -17.42 -19.74 -7.42
N HIS A 141 -18.22 -18.79 -6.97
CA HIS A 141 -19.63 -18.71 -7.36
C HIS A 141 -19.88 -17.65 -8.44
N GLN A 142 -21.03 -17.75 -9.09
CA GLN A 142 -21.43 -16.74 -10.09
C GLN A 142 -22.16 -15.59 -9.41
N HIS A 143 -21.71 -14.37 -9.70
CA HIS A 143 -22.30 -13.13 -9.21
C HIS A 143 -22.38 -12.11 -10.34
N ILE A 144 -23.44 -11.32 -10.41
CA ILE A 144 -23.62 -10.25 -11.41
C ILE A 144 -22.58 -9.15 -11.17
N TYR A 145 -22.33 -8.78 -9.91
CA TYR A 145 -21.38 -7.72 -9.50
C TYR A 145 -20.07 -8.30 -8.95
N LYS A 146 -19.56 -9.36 -9.57
CA LYS A 146 -18.42 -10.11 -9.06
C LYS A 146 -17.14 -9.27 -8.95
N VAL A 147 -16.88 -8.39 -9.93
CA VAL A 147 -15.73 -7.48 -9.93
C VAL A 147 -15.82 -6.51 -8.73
N GLU A 148 -16.96 -5.83 -8.59
CA GLU A 148 -17.19 -4.85 -7.53
C GLU A 148 -17.15 -5.48 -6.14
N MET A 149 -17.64 -6.72 -6.01
CA MET A 149 -17.56 -7.48 -4.76
C MET A 149 -16.11 -7.80 -4.40
N ILE A 150 -15.29 -8.27 -5.34
CA ILE A 150 -13.87 -8.55 -5.12
C ILE A 150 -13.14 -7.25 -4.74
N GLN A 151 -13.35 -6.16 -5.48
CA GLN A 151 -12.74 -4.87 -5.19
C GLN A 151 -13.11 -4.35 -3.80
N SER A 152 -14.36 -4.54 -3.40
CA SER A 152 -14.82 -4.19 -2.05
C SER A 152 -14.10 -4.99 -0.97
N MET A 153 -13.92 -6.31 -1.17
CA MET A 153 -13.21 -7.17 -0.21
C MET A 153 -11.71 -6.83 -0.15
N VAL A 154 -11.07 -6.57 -1.29
CA VAL A 154 -9.68 -6.10 -1.34
C VAL A 154 -9.53 -4.77 -0.61
N ASN A 155 -10.49 -3.84 -0.76
CA ASN A 155 -10.48 -2.59 -0.03
C ASN A 155 -10.64 -2.78 1.49
N VAL A 156 -11.51 -3.71 1.93
CA VAL A 156 -11.63 -4.09 3.35
C VAL A 156 -10.32 -4.67 3.87
N LEU A 157 -9.67 -5.57 3.12
CA LEU A 157 -8.35 -6.13 3.47
C LEU A 157 -7.29 -5.03 3.59
N LYS A 158 -7.26 -4.10 2.65
CA LYS A 158 -6.37 -2.93 2.67
C LYS A 158 -6.56 -2.07 3.93
N LEU A 159 -7.81 -1.80 4.31
CA LEU A 159 -8.12 -1.04 5.52
C LEU A 159 -7.72 -1.81 6.78
N LEU A 160 -7.99 -3.13 6.83
CA LEU A 160 -7.55 -3.98 7.93
C LEU A 160 -6.02 -3.92 8.10
N VAL A 161 -5.28 -4.11 7.02
CA VAL A 161 -3.80 -4.06 7.02
C VAL A 161 -3.29 -2.68 7.45
N SER A 162 -3.96 -1.61 7.04
CA SER A 162 -3.55 -0.24 7.40
C SER A 162 -3.74 0.11 8.89
N GLU A 163 -4.53 -0.68 9.62
CA GLU A 163 -4.71 -0.53 11.07
C GLU A 163 -3.68 -1.34 11.89
N LEU A 164 -2.97 -2.27 11.26
CA LEU A 164 -2.05 -3.15 11.97
C LEU A 164 -0.73 -2.44 12.29
N PRO A 165 -0.15 -2.65 13.49
CA PRO A 165 1.25 -2.36 13.71
C PRO A 165 2.08 -3.31 12.85
N TYR A 166 3.06 -2.76 12.14
CA TYR A 166 3.85 -3.55 11.20
C TYR A 166 5.34 -3.57 11.52
N ASP A 167 5.99 -4.65 11.10
CA ASP A 167 7.43 -4.80 11.08
C ASP A 167 7.92 -4.76 9.62
N SER A 168 8.69 -3.74 9.25
CA SER A 168 9.26 -3.70 7.90
C SER A 168 10.40 -4.71 7.79
N LEU A 169 10.29 -5.64 6.86
CA LEU A 169 11.32 -6.63 6.55
C LEU A 169 12.61 -6.02 5.99
N MET A 170 12.54 -4.79 5.55
CA MET A 170 13.57 -4.12 4.76
C MET A 170 14.37 -3.10 5.55
N SER A 171 14.18 -2.98 6.87
CA SER A 171 14.77 -1.87 7.60
C SER A 171 15.28 -2.21 8.99
N THR A 172 16.37 -1.56 9.39
CA THR A 172 16.82 -1.50 10.79
C THR A 172 15.71 -0.92 11.66
N ARG A 173 15.74 -1.18 12.96
CA ARG A 173 14.75 -0.70 13.96
C ARG A 173 14.49 0.82 13.85
N ASP A 174 15.51 1.60 13.48
CA ASP A 174 15.42 3.06 13.32
C ASP A 174 14.67 3.46 12.04
N LEU A 175 14.91 2.75 10.92
CA LEU A 175 14.19 2.99 9.65
C LEU A 175 12.73 2.55 9.71
N ARG A 176 12.40 1.49 10.47
CA ARG A 176 11.01 1.09 10.75
C ARG A 176 10.23 2.18 11.46
N HIS A 177 10.82 2.71 12.54
CA HIS A 177 10.20 3.81 13.29
C HIS A 177 9.99 5.03 12.41
N LYS A 178 10.98 5.41 11.59
CA LYS A 178 10.88 6.53 10.66
C LYS A 178 9.79 6.34 9.60
N LYS A 179 9.69 5.15 9.00
CA LYS A 179 8.65 4.84 8.00
C LYS A 179 7.25 4.88 8.62
N ASN A 180 7.06 4.31 9.79
CA ASN A 180 5.80 4.36 10.52
C ASN A 180 5.37 5.81 10.79
N VAL A 181 6.28 6.62 11.34
CA VAL A 181 6.02 8.06 11.57
C VAL A 181 5.70 8.78 10.26
N TYR A 182 6.36 8.42 9.15
CA TYR A 182 6.10 9.01 7.84
C TYR A 182 4.70 8.66 7.30
N GLU A 183 4.25 7.43 7.44
CA GLU A 183 2.90 7.02 6.99
C GLU A 183 1.80 7.68 7.83
N ILE A 184 1.96 7.73 9.16
CA ILE A 184 1.05 8.47 10.03
C ILE A 184 1.05 9.97 9.67
N PHE A 185 2.23 10.53 9.34
CA PHE A 185 2.34 11.89 8.84
C PHE A 185 1.52 12.09 7.56
N LEU A 186 1.65 11.20 6.55
CA LEU A 186 0.87 11.30 5.32
C LEU A 186 -0.63 11.23 5.59
N HIS A 187 -1.06 10.36 6.48
CA HIS A 187 -2.47 10.24 6.86
C HIS A 187 -3.00 11.53 7.53
N LEU A 188 -2.24 12.08 8.47
CA LEU A 188 -2.56 13.37 9.09
C LEU A 188 -2.56 14.50 8.06
N LEU A 189 -1.63 14.47 7.12
CA LEU A 189 -1.51 15.45 6.06
C LEU A 189 -2.76 15.45 5.16
N TYR A 190 -3.18 14.29 4.66
CA TYR A 190 -4.38 14.19 3.81
C TYR A 190 -5.65 14.68 4.50
N ARG A 191 -5.75 14.53 5.81
CA ARG A 191 -6.91 15.01 6.58
C ARG A 191 -6.88 16.50 6.86
N ASN A 192 -5.71 17.14 6.95
CA ASN A 192 -5.58 18.47 7.51
C ASN A 192 -4.93 19.49 6.56
N PHE A 193 -4.41 19.12 5.39
CA PHE A 193 -3.65 19.99 4.50
C PHE A 193 -4.42 21.26 4.07
N LYS A 194 -5.74 21.23 4.08
CA LYS A 194 -6.58 22.38 3.69
C LYS A 194 -6.48 23.53 4.69
N SER A 195 -6.48 23.20 5.98
CA SER A 195 -6.46 24.16 7.09
C SER A 195 -5.09 24.30 7.75
N GLU A 196 -4.30 23.22 7.80
CA GLU A 196 -3.06 23.17 8.55
C GLU A 196 -1.83 23.13 7.64
N ARG A 197 -1.04 24.20 7.69
CA ARG A 197 0.15 24.38 6.82
C ARG A 197 1.48 24.40 7.57
N GLN A 198 1.41 24.39 8.91
CA GLN A 198 2.61 24.45 9.74
C GLN A 198 3.12 23.07 10.10
N ILE A 199 4.39 22.83 9.86
CA ILE A 199 5.11 21.61 10.26
C ILE A 199 4.87 21.27 11.73
N ARG A 200 4.79 22.29 12.59
CA ARG A 200 4.60 22.14 14.04
C ARG A 200 3.33 21.36 14.37
N PHE A 201 2.21 21.66 13.69
CA PHE A 201 0.95 20.94 13.89
C PHE A 201 1.12 19.42 13.72
N TYR A 202 1.76 19.00 12.64
CA TYR A 202 1.99 17.58 12.36
C TYR A 202 2.97 16.95 13.34
N ALA A 203 4.03 17.68 13.68
CA ALA A 203 5.04 17.22 14.64
C ALA A 203 4.43 17.01 16.04
N ASP A 204 3.62 17.95 16.50
CA ASP A 204 2.92 17.87 17.80
C ASP A 204 1.95 16.67 17.83
N LYS A 205 1.21 16.43 16.74
CA LYS A 205 0.31 15.26 16.62
C LYS A 205 1.05 13.92 16.60
N LEU A 206 2.29 13.90 16.13
CA LEU A 206 3.15 12.73 16.06
C LEU A 206 4.05 12.56 17.30
N ASN A 207 3.96 13.47 18.28
CA ASN A 207 4.83 13.53 19.46
C ASN A 207 6.33 13.54 19.11
N VAL A 208 6.71 14.27 18.05
CA VAL A 208 8.10 14.45 17.63
C VAL A 208 8.44 15.92 17.46
N SER A 209 9.74 16.25 17.39
CA SER A 209 10.13 17.64 17.09
C SER A 209 9.93 17.96 15.60
N SER A 210 9.65 19.25 15.28
CA SER A 210 9.55 19.72 13.88
C SER A 210 10.83 19.46 13.08
N ALA A 211 12.00 19.56 13.74
CA ALA A 211 13.29 19.27 13.12
C ALA A 211 13.45 17.79 12.77
N TYR A 212 13.02 16.89 13.67
CA TYR A 212 13.02 15.45 13.42
C TYR A 212 12.08 15.11 12.26
N LEU A 213 10.81 15.60 12.29
CA LEU A 213 9.84 15.36 11.23
C LEU A 213 10.36 15.83 9.87
N SER A 214 10.91 17.05 9.78
CA SER A 214 11.46 17.60 8.53
C SER A 214 12.57 16.73 7.94
N ARG A 215 13.52 16.31 8.79
CA ARG A 215 14.65 15.47 8.37
C ARG A 215 14.17 14.10 7.93
N MET A 216 13.33 13.46 8.70
CA MET A 216 12.79 12.13 8.45
C MET A 216 11.95 12.08 7.17
N VAL A 217 11.03 13.04 6.97
CA VAL A 217 10.21 13.13 5.74
C VAL A 217 11.11 13.29 4.52
N LYS A 218 12.11 14.17 4.58
CA LYS A 218 13.05 14.38 3.47
C LYS A 218 13.93 13.15 3.19
N GLU A 219 14.35 12.44 4.24
CA GLU A 219 15.14 11.21 4.13
C GLU A 219 14.35 10.08 3.43
N ILE A 220 13.05 9.92 3.76
CA ILE A 220 12.22 8.83 3.22
C ILE A 220 11.67 9.17 1.84
N SER A 221 11.16 10.40 1.63
CA SER A 221 10.44 10.77 0.41
C SER A 221 11.26 11.56 -0.61
N GLY A 222 12.45 12.01 -0.22
CA GLY A 222 13.25 12.92 -1.03
C GLY A 222 12.73 14.36 -1.09
N THR A 223 11.54 14.63 -0.54
CA THR A 223 10.86 15.94 -0.59
C THR A 223 10.62 16.49 0.82
N THR A 224 10.40 17.80 0.93
CA THR A 224 10.15 18.42 2.24
C THR A 224 8.69 18.28 2.66
N VAL A 225 8.41 18.44 3.97
CA VAL A 225 7.02 18.51 4.49
C VAL A 225 6.24 19.62 3.79
N ASN A 226 6.88 20.76 3.56
CA ASN A 226 6.23 21.89 2.87
C ASN A 226 5.90 21.57 1.40
N ASP A 227 6.76 20.80 0.71
CA ASP A 227 6.48 20.35 -0.66
C ASP A 227 5.29 19.41 -0.71
N HIS A 228 5.17 18.49 0.26
CA HIS A 228 3.99 17.64 0.38
C HIS A 228 2.70 18.45 0.56
N ILE A 229 2.67 19.39 1.53
CA ILE A 229 1.51 20.26 1.80
C ILE A 229 1.13 21.05 0.54
N THR A 230 2.10 21.72 -0.05
CA THR A 230 1.88 22.61 -1.19
C THR A 230 1.51 21.84 -2.46
N SER A 231 1.99 20.62 -2.64
CA SER A 231 1.58 19.75 -3.76
C SER A 231 0.12 19.30 -3.64
N LEU A 232 -0.34 18.96 -2.43
CA LEU A 232 -1.74 18.60 -2.20
C LEU A 232 -2.66 19.81 -2.40
N LEU A 233 -2.29 20.98 -1.87
CA LEU A 233 -3.04 22.21 -2.10
C LEU A 233 -3.16 22.53 -3.60
N TYR A 234 -2.06 22.43 -4.33
CA TYR A 234 -2.06 22.69 -5.77
C TYR A 234 -2.98 21.71 -6.51
N LYS A 235 -2.89 20.41 -6.20
CA LYS A 235 -3.76 19.38 -6.79
C LYS A 235 -5.24 19.67 -6.49
N GLU A 236 -5.55 20.04 -5.25
CA GLU A 236 -6.92 20.33 -4.85
C GLU A 236 -7.46 21.59 -5.55
N ILE A 237 -6.65 22.66 -5.68
CA ILE A 237 -7.04 23.84 -6.47
C ILE A 237 -7.32 23.43 -7.91
N CYS A 238 -6.46 22.61 -8.56
CA CYS A 238 -6.69 22.12 -9.91
C CYS A 238 -8.01 21.36 -10.02
N ASN A 239 -8.33 20.52 -9.02
CA ASN A 239 -9.59 19.76 -8.99
C ASN A 239 -10.80 20.70 -8.91
N GLN A 240 -10.78 21.68 -8.00
CA GLN A 240 -11.87 22.64 -7.85
C GLN A 240 -12.04 23.50 -9.11
N LEU A 241 -10.94 23.88 -9.75
CA LEU A 241 -10.99 24.64 -11.00
C LEU A 241 -11.62 23.88 -12.17
N LYS A 242 -11.50 22.55 -12.20
CA LYS A 242 -12.00 21.68 -13.26
C LYS A 242 -13.40 21.13 -12.99
N GLN A 243 -13.73 20.88 -11.72
CA GLN A 243 -14.89 20.06 -11.36
C GLN A 243 -15.97 20.83 -10.61
N SER A 244 -15.75 22.12 -10.31
CA SER A 244 -16.72 22.94 -9.58
C SER A 244 -16.92 24.30 -10.23
N ASP A 245 -18.10 24.87 -10.02
CA ASP A 245 -18.45 26.23 -10.41
C ASP A 245 -18.05 27.29 -9.35
N MET A 246 -17.29 26.89 -8.32
CA MET A 246 -16.85 27.78 -7.24
C MET A 246 -16.07 28.96 -7.82
N THR A 247 -16.36 30.15 -7.32
CA THR A 247 -15.55 31.34 -7.61
C THR A 247 -14.16 31.24 -7.00
N MET A 248 -13.24 32.08 -7.45
CA MET A 248 -11.88 32.09 -6.87
C MET A 248 -11.88 32.44 -5.37
N GLY A 249 -12.82 33.28 -4.93
CA GLY A 249 -13.03 33.59 -3.52
C GLY A 249 -13.49 32.38 -2.73
N GLU A 250 -14.51 31.68 -3.21
CA GLU A 250 -15.03 30.46 -2.56
C GLU A 250 -13.97 29.33 -2.49
N ILE A 251 -13.13 29.16 -3.52
CA ILE A 251 -12.00 28.22 -3.45
C ILE A 251 -10.96 28.68 -2.42
N ALA A 252 -10.71 29.98 -2.33
CA ALA A 252 -9.79 30.53 -1.33
C ALA A 252 -10.30 30.25 0.10
N ASP A 253 -11.59 30.49 0.35
CA ASP A 253 -12.23 30.21 1.63
C ASP A 253 -12.23 28.69 1.95
N TYR A 254 -12.58 27.85 0.98
CA TYR A 254 -12.60 26.38 1.12
C TYR A 254 -11.24 25.79 1.48
N LEU A 255 -10.17 26.39 0.96
CA LEU A 255 -8.80 25.95 1.21
C LEU A 255 -8.10 26.82 2.28
N HIS A 256 -8.84 27.63 3.01
CA HIS A 256 -8.33 28.49 4.09
C HIS A 256 -7.13 29.36 3.66
N PHE A 257 -7.21 29.97 2.46
CA PHE A 257 -6.34 31.07 2.09
C PHE A 257 -6.85 32.37 2.71
N ASN A 258 -5.94 33.29 3.04
CA ASN A 258 -6.31 34.57 3.64
C ASN A 258 -7.26 35.38 2.74
N ASP A 259 -7.06 35.29 1.43
CA ASP A 259 -7.87 35.94 0.41
C ASP A 259 -7.64 35.29 -0.98
N GLN A 260 -8.44 35.72 -1.95
CA GLN A 260 -8.33 35.31 -3.35
C GLN A 260 -6.96 35.65 -3.97
N SER A 261 -6.32 36.74 -3.54
CA SER A 261 -5.02 37.15 -4.07
C SER A 261 -3.92 36.19 -3.64
N ALA A 262 -3.95 35.73 -2.38
CA ALA A 262 -3.04 34.73 -1.84
C ALA A 262 -3.15 33.41 -2.60
N LEU A 263 -4.38 32.93 -2.87
CA LEU A 263 -4.61 31.74 -3.70
C LEU A 263 -4.08 31.93 -5.11
N THR A 264 -4.38 33.08 -5.74
CA THR A 264 -3.96 33.39 -7.11
C THR A 264 -2.43 33.39 -7.23
N ASN A 265 -1.74 34.03 -6.31
CA ASN A 265 -0.27 34.08 -6.27
C ASN A 265 0.33 32.69 -6.04
N PHE A 266 -0.21 31.93 -5.10
CA PHE A 266 0.22 30.55 -4.84
C PHE A 266 0.10 29.68 -6.11
N PHE A 267 -1.04 29.74 -6.78
CA PHE A 267 -1.30 28.97 -7.98
C PHE A 267 -0.40 29.40 -9.14
N LYS A 268 -0.32 30.73 -9.39
CA LYS A 268 0.49 31.29 -10.50
C LYS A 268 1.98 30.92 -10.37
N THR A 269 2.53 30.92 -9.16
CA THR A 269 3.93 30.54 -8.91
C THR A 269 4.21 29.10 -9.31
N ARG A 270 3.21 28.19 -9.24
CA ARG A 270 3.36 26.76 -9.55
C ARG A 270 2.94 26.39 -10.96
N ALA A 271 1.85 26.98 -11.45
CA ALA A 271 1.27 26.68 -12.75
C ALA A 271 1.85 27.54 -13.89
N GLY A 272 2.56 28.63 -13.59
CA GLY A 272 3.01 29.60 -14.59
C GLY A 272 1.88 30.46 -15.20
N MET A 273 0.64 30.24 -14.80
CA MET A 273 -0.56 30.93 -15.29
C MET A 273 -1.56 31.20 -14.18
N THR A 274 -2.52 32.08 -14.42
CA THR A 274 -3.56 32.40 -13.41
C THR A 274 -4.57 31.24 -13.29
N PRO A 275 -5.24 31.10 -12.11
CA PRO A 275 -6.29 30.09 -11.93
C PRO A 275 -7.42 30.24 -12.95
N LEU A 276 -7.81 31.47 -13.31
CA LEU A 276 -8.86 31.74 -14.30
C LEU A 276 -8.43 31.27 -15.70
N ALA A 277 -7.17 31.56 -16.10
CA ALA A 277 -6.65 31.08 -17.37
C ALA A 277 -6.60 29.55 -17.42
N TYR A 278 -6.25 28.91 -16.30
CA TYR A 278 -6.26 27.45 -16.18
C TYR A 278 -7.67 26.89 -16.32
N ARG A 279 -8.67 27.44 -15.63
CA ARG A 279 -10.08 27.01 -15.75
C ARG A 279 -10.58 27.09 -17.20
N ASN A 280 -10.27 28.20 -17.89
CA ASN A 280 -10.71 28.40 -19.28
C ASN A 280 -10.07 27.42 -20.30
N GLN A 281 -9.05 26.67 -19.93
CA GLN A 281 -8.47 25.61 -20.77
C GLN A 281 -9.24 24.29 -20.69
N TYR A 282 -10.10 24.12 -19.68
CA TYR A 282 -10.84 22.88 -19.42
C TYR A 282 -12.36 23.04 -19.54
N ASN A 283 -12.86 24.28 -19.70
CA ASN A 283 -14.22 24.61 -20.09
C ASN A 283 -14.25 24.96 -21.58
#